data_862b2bd3f413963d2bdccf569ac44093
#
_entry.id   862b2bd3f413963d2bdccf569ac44093
#
_cell.length_a   1.000
_cell.length_b   1.000
_cell.length_c   1.000
_cell.angle_alpha   90.00
_cell.angle_beta   90.00
_cell.angle_gamma   90.00
#
_symmetry.space_group_name_H-M   'P 1'
#
loop_
_entity.id
_entity.type
_entity.pdbx_description
1 polymer ?
#
loop_
_entity_poly.entity_id
_entity_poly.type
_entity_poly.pdbx_seq_one_letter_code
_entity_poly.pdbx_strand_id
1 'polypeptide(L)'
;MKKIMTRLLSLVLLGTFIPSFVLADNWDLDKGSITVSATAENQTVSQAGGSPTVDHNPVITSNGNSTSNTVTITAAENATANVTLENVSIDTGKTGGAAITASGEGNVNIELDGTNRVQSGNTHAGVEKKDNGTLTITDENKDGSLTATGGNYGAGIGGGYEGSGKGITIEGGKVKAIGGTHGAGIGGGFGGSGSNIAIEGGKVEASSVGGGAGIGGGSLGSGSNITISGGEVTAQGGVGGAGIGGGQGGSGSNITISDGKVTATGAGAGAGIGGGYEGSGKGITIEGGEVTAQGDAGGAGIGGGISGTGSDVTISGDAQVKVQGGTTGRDWHKGAAIGNGGTPTTDGNEVSPNTSDLTVEGFIQIYEPGKNINTDTPDKTIEGQKGDHSWNAGEVTTPATCTTPGVRTYTCTKNPAHTKTEPIPALNHLFGAYIYNNDATTKADGTETAKCERCNKTDTRTAKGTRLPEHTPETVPESKAAAYWVSDPEGQSISYQAQQKDGVLTVTVQADTASLRGTTGSLRQLEAQGITGIRFVTNKAQSDFTLSDLLTSGTGSFTLTHDGDKVTFTLENTDISGILK
;
A
#
# COMPACT_ATOMS: atom_id res chain seq x y z
N MET A 1 -22.63 8.33 0.40
CA MET A 1 -22.17 8.97 1.63
C MET A 1 -21.72 7.99 2.74
N LYS A 2 -21.78 6.67 2.58
CA LYS A 2 -21.31 5.70 3.61
C LYS A 2 -19.93 5.08 3.34
N LYS A 3 -19.31 5.33 2.18
CA LYS A 3 -18.03 4.72 1.76
C LYS A 3 -16.77 5.57 2.03
N ILE A 4 -16.91 6.81 2.48
CA ILE A 4 -15.77 7.75 2.64
C ILE A 4 -15.10 7.62 4.02
N MET A 5 -15.68 6.91 4.98
CA MET A 5 -15.21 6.89 6.38
C MET A 5 -14.16 5.83 6.72
N THR A 6 -13.79 4.96 5.79
CA THR A 6 -12.89 3.81 6.11
C THR A 6 -11.42 4.05 5.71
N ARG A 7 -11.08 5.18 5.09
CA ARG A 7 -9.76 5.42 4.49
C ARG A 7 -8.75 6.20 5.34
N LEU A 8 -8.99 6.39 6.62
CA LEU A 8 -8.17 7.26 7.47
C LEU A 8 -7.29 6.50 8.48
N LEU A 9 -6.71 5.37 8.08
CA LEU A 9 -5.89 4.63 9.05
C LEU A 9 -4.64 3.98 8.46
N SER A 10 -3.72 4.77 7.97
CA SER A 10 -2.31 4.35 7.94
C SER A 10 -1.40 5.52 7.62
N LEU A 11 -1.03 6.29 8.62
CA LEU A 11 0.28 6.95 8.70
C LEU A 11 0.43 7.63 10.07
N VAL A 12 1.24 7.10 10.96
CA VAL A 12 1.73 7.85 12.12
C VAL A 12 3.24 7.73 12.17
N LEU A 13 3.94 8.83 11.97
CA LEU A 13 5.32 8.96 12.43
C LEU A 13 5.48 10.23 13.27
N LEU A 14 6.26 10.09 14.35
CA LEU A 14 6.55 11.04 15.41
C LEU A 14 6.89 12.45 14.91
N GLY A 15 6.15 13.41 15.43
CA GLY A 15 6.48 14.82 15.42
C GLY A 15 5.31 15.56 16.05
N THR A 16 5.57 16.32 17.11
CA THR A 16 4.58 17.16 17.79
C THR A 16 4.02 18.22 16.84
N PHE A 17 3.05 17.81 16.01
CA PHE A 17 2.19 18.72 15.28
C PHE A 17 0.76 18.19 15.44
N ILE A 18 -0.13 19.07 15.83
CA ILE A 18 -1.58 18.83 15.80
C ILE A 18 -1.93 18.61 14.32
N PRO A 19 -2.30 17.41 13.87
CA PRO A 19 -2.77 17.26 12.50
C PRO A 19 -4.13 17.94 12.43
N SER A 20 -4.22 19.03 11.70
CA SER A 20 -5.46 19.36 11.04
C SER A 20 -5.83 18.14 10.20
N PHE A 21 -6.90 17.43 10.53
CA PHE A 21 -7.47 16.42 9.64
C PHE A 21 -7.94 17.16 8.39
N VAL A 22 -7.06 17.29 7.42
CA VAL A 22 -7.46 17.65 6.07
C VAL A 22 -8.13 16.40 5.54
N LEU A 23 -9.45 16.45 5.33
CA LEU A 23 -10.14 15.47 4.51
C LEU A 23 -9.35 15.38 3.20
N ALA A 24 -9.09 14.17 2.71
CA ALA A 24 -8.46 13.99 1.41
C ALA A 24 -9.23 14.83 0.39
N ASP A 25 -8.57 15.84 -0.18
CA ASP A 25 -9.22 16.69 -1.18
C ASP A 25 -9.34 15.90 -2.48
N ASN A 26 -10.50 15.96 -3.12
CA ASN A 26 -10.70 15.38 -4.44
C ASN A 26 -10.12 16.32 -5.49
N TRP A 27 -9.08 15.86 -6.15
CA TRP A 27 -8.39 16.57 -7.21
C TRP A 27 -8.95 16.15 -8.58
N ASP A 28 -9.71 17.03 -9.18
CA ASP A 28 -10.43 16.76 -10.42
C ASP A 28 -9.60 17.16 -11.65
N LEU A 29 -9.18 16.17 -12.44
CA LEU A 29 -8.39 16.39 -13.66
C LEU A 29 -9.07 17.26 -14.72
N ASP A 30 -10.39 17.43 -14.70
CA ASP A 30 -11.05 18.34 -15.60
C ASP A 30 -10.65 19.81 -15.35
N LYS A 31 -10.12 20.13 -14.16
CA LYS A 31 -9.63 21.46 -13.79
C LYS A 31 -8.17 21.72 -14.19
N GLY A 32 -7.47 20.73 -14.73
CA GLY A 32 -6.09 20.84 -15.17
C GLY A 32 -5.18 19.72 -14.63
N SER A 33 -3.96 19.66 -15.17
CA SER A 33 -2.96 18.67 -14.76
C SER A 33 -2.59 18.83 -13.28
N ILE A 34 -2.29 17.70 -12.63
CA ILE A 34 -2.01 17.61 -11.21
C ILE A 34 -0.54 17.21 -11.00
N THR A 35 0.12 17.89 -10.07
CA THR A 35 1.48 17.55 -9.62
C THR A 35 1.45 17.23 -8.13
N VAL A 36 1.90 16.03 -7.77
CA VAL A 36 2.12 15.59 -6.39
C VAL A 36 3.62 15.56 -6.13
N SER A 37 4.05 16.19 -5.05
CA SER A 37 5.46 16.24 -4.66
C SER A 37 5.61 15.86 -3.20
N ALA A 38 6.35 14.78 -2.92
CA ALA A 38 6.66 14.32 -1.59
C ALA A 38 8.13 14.57 -1.23
N THR A 39 8.35 15.08 -0.03
CA THR A 39 9.64 15.20 0.64
C THR A 39 9.63 14.39 1.93
N ALA A 40 10.77 14.27 2.60
CA ALA A 40 10.82 13.57 3.90
C ALA A 40 9.91 14.21 4.96
N GLU A 41 9.58 15.49 4.81
CA GLU A 41 8.79 16.25 5.77
C GLU A 41 7.32 16.34 5.40
N ASN A 42 6.99 16.34 4.10
CA ASN A 42 5.65 16.71 3.64
C ASN A 42 5.32 16.22 2.24
N GLN A 43 4.02 16.09 1.96
CA GLN A 43 3.51 15.90 0.61
C GLN A 43 2.60 17.06 0.25
N THR A 44 2.79 17.58 -0.96
CA THR A 44 1.99 18.68 -1.49
C THR A 44 1.41 18.34 -2.85
N VAL A 45 0.28 18.92 -3.16
CA VAL A 45 -0.40 18.81 -4.45
C VAL A 45 -0.63 20.19 -5.04
N SER A 46 -0.38 20.33 -6.32
CA SER A 46 -0.74 21.53 -7.08
C SER A 46 -1.49 21.15 -8.35
N GLN A 47 -2.39 22.00 -8.81
CA GLN A 47 -3.20 21.80 -10.00
C GLN A 47 -3.12 23.00 -10.91
N ALA A 48 -3.01 22.78 -12.22
CA ALA A 48 -2.96 23.81 -13.26
C ALA A 48 -1.90 24.90 -13.01
N GLY A 49 -0.78 24.57 -12.37
CA GLY A 49 0.29 25.51 -12.01
C GLY A 49 -0.05 26.43 -10.82
N GLY A 50 -1.10 26.13 -10.08
CA GLY A 50 -1.46 26.83 -8.84
C GLY A 50 -0.45 26.58 -7.70
N SER A 51 -0.63 27.30 -6.58
CA SER A 51 0.22 27.13 -5.39
C SER A 51 0.06 25.74 -4.79
N PRO A 52 1.16 25.09 -4.36
CA PRO A 52 1.08 23.79 -3.70
C PRO A 52 0.29 23.85 -2.38
N THR A 53 -0.58 22.88 -2.18
CA THR A 53 -1.35 22.66 -0.94
C THR A 53 -0.90 21.35 -0.31
N VAL A 54 -0.80 21.30 1.00
CA VAL A 54 -0.45 20.07 1.73
C VAL A 54 -1.62 19.10 1.66
N ASP A 55 -1.36 17.92 1.11
CA ASP A 55 -2.29 16.80 1.07
C ASP A 55 -1.51 15.49 1.05
N HIS A 56 -1.67 14.70 2.10
CA HIS A 56 -0.88 13.47 2.29
C HIS A 56 -1.47 12.24 1.60
N ASN A 57 -2.73 12.29 1.20
CA ASN A 57 -3.42 11.19 0.53
C ASN A 57 -4.41 11.73 -0.51
N PRO A 58 -3.95 12.44 -1.55
CA PRO A 58 -4.82 13.01 -2.56
C PRO A 58 -5.60 11.91 -3.30
N VAL A 59 -6.88 12.15 -3.48
CA VAL A 59 -7.73 11.36 -4.37
C VAL A 59 -7.83 12.09 -5.69
N ILE A 60 -7.26 11.51 -6.74
CA ILE A 60 -7.28 12.07 -8.09
C ILE A 60 -8.39 11.41 -8.89
N THR A 61 -9.25 12.20 -9.50
CA THR A 61 -10.37 11.73 -10.31
C THR A 61 -10.50 12.53 -11.60
N SER A 62 -11.11 11.93 -12.60
CA SER A 62 -11.69 12.63 -13.76
C SER A 62 -13.19 12.32 -13.89
N ASN A 63 -13.80 11.77 -12.84
CA ASN A 63 -15.19 11.30 -12.83
C ASN A 63 -15.53 10.37 -14.01
N GLY A 64 -14.53 9.65 -14.53
CA GLY A 64 -14.65 8.80 -15.73
C GLY A 64 -14.63 9.55 -17.06
N ASN A 65 -14.54 10.88 -17.07
CA ASN A 65 -14.39 11.66 -18.30
C ASN A 65 -12.96 11.54 -18.85
N SER A 66 -12.81 11.40 -20.15
CA SER A 66 -11.48 11.36 -20.77
C SER A 66 -10.91 12.77 -20.88
N THR A 67 -9.71 12.97 -20.34
CA THR A 67 -8.97 14.22 -20.36
C THR A 67 -7.56 14.03 -20.93
N SER A 68 -6.94 15.09 -21.43
CA SER A 68 -5.51 15.14 -21.77
C SER A 68 -4.65 15.75 -20.64
N ASN A 69 -5.26 16.15 -19.53
CA ASN A 69 -4.54 16.60 -18.35
C ASN A 69 -3.84 15.40 -17.70
N THR A 70 -2.66 15.64 -17.17
CA THR A 70 -1.72 14.59 -16.72
C THR A 70 -1.53 14.60 -15.21
N VAL A 71 -1.02 13.50 -14.67
CA VAL A 71 -0.60 13.40 -13.28
C VAL A 71 0.92 13.22 -13.23
N THR A 72 1.61 14.10 -12.51
CA THR A 72 3.04 13.96 -12.22
C THR A 72 3.21 13.73 -10.72
N ILE A 73 3.86 12.63 -10.36
CA ILE A 73 4.13 12.25 -8.97
C ILE A 73 5.64 12.19 -8.80
N THR A 74 6.16 12.97 -7.85
CA THR A 74 7.60 13.00 -7.57
C THR A 74 7.83 12.74 -6.07
N ALA A 75 8.66 11.76 -5.76
CA ALA A 75 9.09 11.46 -4.40
C ALA A 75 10.60 11.72 -4.27
N ALA A 76 10.98 12.61 -3.38
CA ALA A 76 12.39 12.86 -3.07
C ALA A 76 13.01 11.62 -2.38
N GLU A 77 14.33 11.56 -2.33
CA GLU A 77 15.03 10.53 -1.57
C GLU A 77 14.50 10.43 -0.12
N ASN A 78 14.27 9.22 0.37
CA ASN A 78 13.67 8.93 1.68
C ASN A 78 12.23 9.44 1.87
N ALA A 79 11.54 9.83 0.81
CA ALA A 79 10.13 10.20 0.84
C ALA A 79 9.25 9.12 0.20
N THR A 80 7.97 9.12 0.58
CA THR A 80 6.93 8.32 -0.07
C THR A 80 5.79 9.22 -0.49
N ALA A 81 5.47 9.20 -1.78
CA ALA A 81 4.29 9.85 -2.32
C ALA A 81 3.13 8.83 -2.38
N ASN A 82 2.02 9.14 -1.73
CA ASN A 82 0.80 8.32 -1.75
C ASN A 82 -0.28 9.03 -2.55
N VAL A 83 -0.88 8.30 -3.51
CA VAL A 83 -1.92 8.84 -4.40
C VAL A 83 -3.00 7.79 -4.59
N THR A 84 -4.26 8.17 -4.48
CA THR A 84 -5.39 7.33 -4.89
C THR A 84 -5.88 7.79 -6.27
N LEU A 85 -6.02 6.85 -7.20
CA LEU A 85 -6.69 7.07 -8.48
C LEU A 85 -8.13 6.55 -8.38
N GLU A 86 -9.11 7.43 -8.54
CA GLU A 86 -10.52 7.09 -8.47
C GLU A 86 -11.23 7.46 -9.79
N ASN A 87 -11.60 6.44 -10.60
CA ASN A 87 -12.28 6.64 -11.87
C ASN A 87 -11.57 7.63 -12.82
N VAL A 88 -10.23 7.49 -12.90
CA VAL A 88 -9.38 8.33 -13.74
C VAL A 88 -9.41 7.85 -15.19
N SER A 89 -9.55 8.78 -16.13
CA SER A 89 -9.43 8.52 -17.57
C SER A 89 -8.55 9.59 -18.23
N ILE A 90 -7.33 9.22 -18.61
CA ILE A 90 -6.36 10.11 -19.28
C ILE A 90 -6.00 9.56 -20.65
N ASP A 91 -6.08 10.40 -21.68
CA ASP A 91 -5.60 10.10 -23.04
C ASP A 91 -4.72 11.23 -23.55
N THR A 92 -3.41 11.01 -23.55
CA THR A 92 -2.41 11.91 -24.11
C THR A 92 -1.88 11.46 -25.47
N GLY A 93 -2.51 10.47 -26.09
CA GLY A 93 -2.10 9.93 -27.39
C GLY A 93 -1.94 10.99 -28.49
N LYS A 94 -2.72 12.05 -28.44
CA LYS A 94 -2.65 13.18 -29.38
C LYS A 94 -1.74 14.32 -28.91
N THR A 95 -1.59 14.51 -27.62
CA THR A 95 -0.78 15.60 -27.02
C THR A 95 0.69 15.22 -26.86
N GLY A 96 1.00 13.92 -26.86
CA GLY A 96 2.37 13.40 -26.91
C GLY A 96 3.06 13.22 -25.56
N GLY A 97 2.40 13.50 -24.43
CA GLY A 97 2.97 13.36 -23.09
C GLY A 97 2.74 11.98 -22.45
N ALA A 98 3.33 11.76 -21.28
CA ALA A 98 2.96 10.68 -20.39
C ALA A 98 1.63 11.00 -19.68
N ALA A 99 0.73 10.04 -19.58
CA ALA A 99 -0.53 10.22 -18.84
C ALA A 99 -0.27 10.34 -17.34
N ILE A 100 0.51 9.41 -16.78
CA ILE A 100 0.99 9.45 -15.40
C ILE A 100 2.51 9.31 -15.42
N THR A 101 3.21 10.18 -14.70
CA THR A 101 4.66 10.08 -14.46
C THR A 101 4.92 9.86 -12.98
N ALA A 102 5.66 8.80 -12.65
CA ALA A 102 6.23 8.54 -11.33
C ALA A 102 7.74 8.73 -11.38
N SER A 103 8.29 9.64 -10.57
CA SER A 103 9.69 10.06 -10.65
C SER A 103 10.31 10.32 -9.27
N GLY A 104 11.63 10.48 -9.25
CA GLY A 104 12.43 10.72 -8.06
C GLY A 104 13.07 9.45 -7.50
N GLU A 105 13.87 9.63 -6.45
CA GLU A 105 14.64 8.56 -5.81
C GLU A 105 13.86 7.90 -4.65
N GLY A 106 12.71 8.46 -4.26
CA GLY A 106 11.82 7.94 -3.22
C GLY A 106 10.78 6.95 -3.75
N ASN A 107 9.79 6.65 -2.95
CA ASN A 107 8.75 5.68 -3.26
C ASN A 107 7.47 6.38 -3.75
N VAL A 108 6.84 5.83 -4.76
CA VAL A 108 5.52 6.26 -5.24
C VAL A 108 4.55 5.10 -5.05
N ASN A 109 3.50 5.32 -4.27
CA ASN A 109 2.41 4.37 -4.07
C ASN A 109 1.15 4.90 -4.77
N ILE A 110 0.57 4.06 -5.62
CA ILE A 110 -0.69 4.33 -6.31
C ILE A 110 -1.72 3.32 -5.82
N GLU A 111 -2.68 3.81 -5.06
CA GLU A 111 -3.87 3.05 -4.67
C GLU A 111 -4.92 3.16 -5.77
N LEU A 112 -5.50 2.04 -6.14
CA LEU A 112 -6.55 1.99 -7.17
C LEU A 112 -7.94 1.98 -6.52
N ASP A 113 -8.83 2.81 -7.03
CA ASP A 113 -10.25 2.83 -6.67
C ASP A 113 -11.10 2.96 -7.94
N GLY A 114 -12.11 2.10 -8.07
CA GLY A 114 -12.97 2.08 -9.25
C GLY A 114 -12.22 1.71 -10.54
N THR A 115 -12.57 2.37 -11.64
CA THR A 115 -12.02 2.03 -12.96
C THR A 115 -11.12 3.13 -13.48
N ASN A 116 -9.83 2.82 -13.63
CA ASN A 116 -8.82 3.76 -14.10
C ASN A 116 -8.29 3.35 -15.47
N ARG A 117 -8.20 4.29 -16.39
CA ARG A 117 -7.69 4.09 -17.73
C ARG A 117 -6.73 5.21 -18.11
N VAL A 118 -5.52 4.85 -18.52
CA VAL A 118 -4.50 5.80 -18.96
C VAL A 118 -3.88 5.35 -20.27
N GLN A 119 -3.73 6.31 -21.19
CA GLN A 119 -3.08 6.11 -22.47
C GLN A 119 -2.11 7.24 -22.74
N SER A 120 -0.88 6.89 -23.06
CA SER A 120 0.20 7.88 -23.26
C SER A 120 0.55 8.10 -24.72
N GLY A 121 1.27 9.21 -24.96
CA GLY A 121 1.80 9.56 -26.26
C GLY A 121 2.93 8.65 -26.71
N ASN A 122 3.34 8.82 -27.96
CA ASN A 122 4.13 7.89 -28.75
C ASN A 122 5.40 7.32 -28.08
N THR A 123 6.13 8.14 -27.32
CA THR A 123 7.41 7.78 -26.68
C THR A 123 7.29 7.47 -25.18
N HIS A 124 6.08 7.51 -24.63
CA HIS A 124 5.84 7.46 -23.19
C HIS A 124 5.14 6.16 -22.78
N ALA A 125 5.41 5.73 -21.54
CA ALA A 125 4.66 4.64 -20.93
C ALA A 125 3.29 5.12 -20.41
N GLY A 126 2.32 4.23 -20.33
CA GLY A 126 0.98 4.54 -19.78
C GLY A 126 1.06 5.07 -18.35
N VAL A 127 1.76 4.35 -17.48
CA VAL A 127 2.31 4.84 -16.21
C VAL A 127 3.83 4.86 -16.36
N GLU A 128 4.40 6.04 -16.55
CA GLU A 128 5.82 6.19 -16.83
C GLU A 128 6.63 6.28 -15.55
N LYS A 129 7.46 5.27 -15.31
CA LYS A 129 8.40 5.22 -14.19
C LYS A 129 9.76 5.77 -14.63
N LYS A 130 10.19 6.83 -13.97
CA LYS A 130 11.52 7.45 -14.15
C LYS A 130 12.35 7.28 -12.89
N ASP A 131 13.64 7.51 -13.02
CA ASP A 131 14.62 7.53 -11.92
C ASP A 131 14.70 6.19 -11.15
N ASN A 132 15.35 6.16 -9.99
CA ASN A 132 15.66 4.92 -9.28
C ASN A 132 14.69 4.57 -8.14
N GLY A 133 13.81 5.48 -7.74
CA GLY A 133 12.79 5.20 -6.73
C GLY A 133 11.89 4.00 -7.09
N THR A 134 10.96 3.64 -6.23
CA THR A 134 10.02 2.54 -6.48
C THR A 134 8.65 3.05 -6.94
N LEU A 135 7.92 2.18 -7.64
CA LEU A 135 6.51 2.36 -7.96
C LEU A 135 5.74 1.15 -7.44
N THR A 136 4.84 1.37 -6.51
CA THR A 136 3.95 0.32 -5.99
C THR A 136 2.50 0.61 -6.39
N ILE A 137 1.81 -0.40 -6.89
CA ILE A 137 0.38 -0.34 -7.20
C ILE A 137 -0.35 -1.25 -6.23
N THR A 138 -1.31 -0.69 -5.51
CA THR A 138 -2.11 -1.34 -4.47
C THR A 138 -3.60 -1.28 -4.78
N ASP A 139 -4.39 -2.11 -4.14
CA ASP A 139 -5.86 -2.12 -4.17
C ASP A 139 -6.37 -2.73 -2.86
N GLU A 140 -6.35 -1.91 -1.79
CA GLU A 140 -6.68 -2.37 -0.44
C GLU A 140 -8.15 -2.80 -0.31
N ASN A 141 -9.06 -2.14 -1.02
CA ASN A 141 -10.50 -2.40 -0.96
C ASN A 141 -10.98 -3.44 -2.00
N LYS A 142 -10.10 -3.92 -2.90
CA LYS A 142 -10.32 -4.97 -3.91
C LYS A 142 -11.40 -4.63 -4.95
N ASP A 143 -11.63 -3.36 -5.24
CA ASP A 143 -12.57 -2.90 -6.27
C ASP A 143 -11.90 -2.08 -7.38
N GLY A 144 -10.60 -1.86 -7.27
CA GLY A 144 -9.79 -1.06 -8.17
C GLY A 144 -9.35 -1.79 -9.44
N SER A 145 -9.27 -1.05 -10.52
CA SER A 145 -8.71 -1.53 -11.77
C SER A 145 -7.90 -0.44 -12.47
N LEU A 146 -6.85 -0.86 -13.19
CA LEU A 146 -6.03 0.01 -14.02
C LEU A 146 -5.83 -0.61 -15.40
N THR A 147 -6.19 0.12 -16.45
CA THR A 147 -5.72 -0.17 -17.81
C THR A 147 -4.71 0.89 -18.20
N ALA A 148 -3.46 0.48 -18.34
CA ALA A 148 -2.36 1.36 -18.73
C ALA A 148 -1.83 0.99 -20.12
N THR A 149 -1.93 1.91 -21.07
CA THR A 149 -1.50 1.73 -22.46
C THR A 149 -0.36 2.68 -22.78
N GLY A 150 0.78 2.12 -23.16
CA GLY A 150 1.92 2.89 -23.64
C GLY A 150 1.75 3.35 -25.09
N GLY A 151 2.48 4.38 -25.47
CA GLY A 151 2.68 4.75 -26.87
C GLY A 151 3.58 3.74 -27.59
N ASN A 152 3.82 3.92 -28.90
CA ASN A 152 4.53 2.93 -29.73
C ASN A 152 5.86 2.45 -29.13
N TYR A 153 6.60 3.31 -28.46
CA TYR A 153 7.91 3.01 -27.87
C TYR A 153 7.89 2.85 -26.34
N GLY A 154 6.76 3.10 -25.71
CA GLY A 154 6.60 3.04 -24.26
C GLY A 154 6.04 1.72 -23.77
N ALA A 155 6.35 1.37 -22.54
CA ALA A 155 5.72 0.28 -21.81
C ALA A 155 4.26 0.62 -21.44
N GLY A 156 3.45 -0.38 -21.11
CA GLY A 156 2.18 -0.13 -20.44
C GLY A 156 2.40 0.52 -19.07
N ILE A 157 3.22 -0.11 -18.23
CA ILE A 157 3.71 0.41 -16.96
C ILE A 157 5.23 0.26 -16.95
N GLY A 158 5.96 1.36 -16.81
CA GLY A 158 7.42 1.34 -16.74
C GLY A 158 8.12 2.40 -17.56
N GLY A 159 9.09 2.01 -18.42
CA GLY A 159 9.90 2.95 -19.18
C GLY A 159 9.21 3.51 -20.43
N GLY A 160 9.48 4.77 -20.74
CA GLY A 160 9.26 5.38 -22.05
C GLY A 160 10.35 4.96 -23.04
N TYR A 161 10.50 5.67 -24.16
CA TYR A 161 11.56 5.45 -25.16
C TYR A 161 12.94 5.48 -24.50
N GLU A 162 13.76 4.45 -24.74
CA GLU A 162 15.06 4.20 -24.09
C GLU A 162 14.99 4.12 -22.55
N GLY A 163 13.79 4.20 -21.97
CA GLY A 163 13.57 4.13 -20.53
C GLY A 163 13.48 2.70 -20.01
N SER A 164 14.16 2.42 -18.92
CA SER A 164 14.03 1.14 -18.20
C SER A 164 12.86 1.19 -17.21
N GLY A 165 12.11 0.09 -17.12
CA GLY A 165 11.14 -0.12 -16.05
C GLY A 165 11.83 -0.82 -14.88
N LYS A 166 12.10 -0.09 -13.79
CA LYS A 166 12.85 -0.60 -12.65
C LYS A 166 12.12 -0.32 -11.34
N GLY A 167 12.12 -1.29 -10.43
CA GLY A 167 11.53 -1.11 -9.11
C GLY A 167 10.00 -0.95 -9.17
N ILE A 168 9.31 -1.85 -9.85
CA ILE A 168 7.86 -1.86 -10.00
C ILE A 168 7.29 -3.01 -9.18
N THR A 169 6.36 -2.73 -8.27
CA THR A 169 5.65 -3.72 -7.47
C THR A 169 4.15 -3.61 -7.72
N ILE A 170 3.48 -4.74 -7.95
CA ILE A 170 2.02 -4.83 -7.98
C ILE A 170 1.58 -5.75 -6.86
N GLU A 171 0.88 -5.18 -5.87
CA GLU A 171 0.39 -5.89 -4.69
C GLU A 171 -1.08 -6.30 -4.84
N GLY A 172 -1.84 -5.60 -5.70
CA GLY A 172 -3.28 -5.85 -5.84
C GLY A 172 -3.90 -5.27 -7.10
N GLY A 173 -5.21 -5.37 -7.19
CA GLY A 173 -6.03 -4.80 -8.25
C GLY A 173 -6.15 -5.64 -9.52
N LYS A 174 -6.97 -5.13 -10.43
CA LYS A 174 -7.08 -5.67 -11.80
C LYS A 174 -6.24 -4.79 -12.73
N VAL A 175 -4.99 -5.18 -12.95
CA VAL A 175 -4.04 -4.40 -13.74
C VAL A 175 -3.91 -4.97 -15.14
N LYS A 176 -4.24 -4.17 -16.14
CA LYS A 176 -4.01 -4.47 -17.55
C LYS A 176 -2.98 -3.50 -18.11
N ALA A 177 -1.79 -3.99 -18.39
CA ALA A 177 -0.67 -3.23 -18.90
C ALA A 177 -0.39 -3.61 -20.36
N ILE A 178 -0.56 -2.66 -21.27
CA ILE A 178 -0.39 -2.86 -22.71
C ILE A 178 0.79 -2.00 -23.17
N GLY A 179 1.90 -2.63 -23.50
CA GLY A 179 3.02 -1.96 -24.14
C GLY A 179 2.72 -1.63 -25.61
N GLY A 180 3.35 -0.61 -26.12
CA GLY A 180 3.28 -0.26 -27.54
C GLY A 180 3.99 -1.28 -28.41
N THR A 181 4.24 -0.91 -29.69
CA THR A 181 4.92 -1.78 -30.68
C THR A 181 6.30 -2.24 -30.22
N HIS A 182 6.98 -1.44 -29.42
CA HIS A 182 8.34 -1.74 -28.95
C HIS A 182 8.50 -1.80 -27.44
N GLY A 183 7.47 -1.43 -26.67
CA GLY A 183 7.50 -1.46 -25.21
C GLY A 183 7.00 -2.77 -24.64
N ALA A 184 7.45 -3.10 -23.44
CA ALA A 184 6.91 -4.21 -22.64
C ALA A 184 5.50 -3.88 -22.12
N GLY A 185 4.70 -4.90 -21.78
CA GLY A 185 3.49 -4.68 -21.00
C GLY A 185 3.85 -4.02 -19.67
N ILE A 186 4.70 -4.66 -18.86
CA ILE A 186 5.27 -4.11 -17.63
C ILE A 186 6.79 -4.19 -17.75
N GLY A 187 7.49 -3.05 -17.67
CA GLY A 187 8.96 -3.02 -17.70
C GLY A 187 9.53 -1.98 -18.64
N GLY A 188 10.45 -2.36 -19.53
CA GLY A 188 11.17 -1.42 -20.40
C GLY A 188 10.37 -0.90 -21.58
N GLY A 189 10.62 0.33 -21.99
CA GLY A 189 10.27 0.82 -23.33
C GLY A 189 11.27 0.32 -24.38
N PHE A 190 11.22 0.81 -25.63
CA PHE A 190 12.20 0.48 -26.68
C PHE A 190 13.62 0.73 -26.20
N GLY A 191 14.51 -0.24 -26.35
CA GLY A 191 15.89 -0.18 -25.86
C GLY A 191 16.03 -0.30 -24.33
N GLY A 192 14.94 -0.19 -23.59
CA GLY A 192 14.92 -0.24 -22.13
C GLY A 192 14.76 -1.66 -21.57
N SER A 193 15.41 -1.92 -20.45
CA SER A 193 15.27 -3.18 -19.70
C SER A 193 14.19 -3.09 -18.64
N GLY A 194 13.58 -4.25 -18.32
CA GLY A 194 12.73 -4.40 -17.14
C GLY A 194 13.51 -5.08 -16.02
N SER A 195 13.58 -4.45 -14.84
CA SER A 195 14.34 -5.05 -13.74
C SER A 195 13.73 -4.73 -12.37
N ASN A 196 13.95 -5.66 -11.42
CA ASN A 196 13.38 -5.55 -10.06
C ASN A 196 11.86 -5.33 -10.14
N ILE A 197 11.17 -6.22 -10.85
CA ILE A 197 9.71 -6.21 -11.00
C ILE A 197 9.15 -7.29 -10.08
N ALA A 198 8.24 -6.91 -9.19
CA ALA A 198 7.56 -7.82 -8.27
C ALA A 198 6.05 -7.83 -8.53
N ILE A 199 5.47 -9.03 -8.64
CA ILE A 199 4.02 -9.23 -8.62
C ILE A 199 3.70 -10.06 -7.39
N GLU A 200 3.04 -9.45 -6.42
CA GLU A 200 2.74 -10.06 -5.13
C GLU A 200 1.26 -10.48 -5.02
N GLY A 201 0.41 -9.88 -5.86
CA GLY A 201 -1.02 -10.18 -5.84
C GLY A 201 -1.78 -9.59 -7.03
N GLY A 202 -3.10 -9.65 -6.95
CA GLY A 202 -4.01 -9.10 -7.94
C GLY A 202 -4.20 -9.98 -9.18
N LYS A 203 -4.90 -9.40 -10.17
CA LYS A 203 -5.04 -9.99 -11.50
C LYS A 203 -4.30 -9.10 -12.51
N VAL A 204 -3.19 -9.62 -13.03
CA VAL A 204 -2.29 -8.87 -13.92
C VAL A 204 -2.33 -9.44 -15.34
N GLU A 205 -2.71 -8.62 -16.30
CA GLU A 205 -2.64 -8.90 -17.73
C GLU A 205 -1.58 -7.96 -18.34
N ALA A 206 -0.43 -8.48 -18.68
CA ALA A 206 0.67 -7.74 -19.26
C ALA A 206 0.95 -8.22 -20.69
N SER A 207 0.88 -7.34 -21.67
CA SER A 207 1.09 -7.67 -23.06
C SER A 207 1.87 -6.60 -23.82
N SER A 208 2.66 -7.04 -24.81
CA SER A 208 3.25 -6.15 -25.80
C SER A 208 2.55 -6.33 -27.16
N VAL A 209 2.39 -5.24 -27.89
CA VAL A 209 1.80 -5.27 -29.26
C VAL A 209 2.82 -5.76 -30.29
N GLY A 210 4.11 -5.52 -30.05
CA GLY A 210 5.17 -5.84 -31.00
C GLY A 210 6.42 -6.45 -30.34
N GLY A 211 7.58 -5.82 -30.37
CA GLY A 211 8.88 -6.44 -29.99
C GLY A 211 9.14 -6.60 -28.49
N GLY A 212 8.31 -6.10 -27.60
CA GLY A 212 8.54 -6.15 -26.15
C GLY A 212 8.11 -7.47 -25.51
N ALA A 213 8.58 -7.74 -24.30
CA ALA A 213 8.07 -8.80 -23.44
C ALA A 213 6.68 -8.45 -22.87
N GLY A 214 5.94 -9.46 -22.42
CA GLY A 214 4.76 -9.23 -21.58
C GLY A 214 5.18 -8.53 -20.27
N ILE A 215 6.11 -9.14 -19.52
CA ILE A 215 6.74 -8.59 -18.33
C ILE A 215 8.25 -8.66 -18.51
N GLY A 216 8.96 -7.53 -18.51
CA GLY A 216 10.41 -7.46 -18.60
C GLY A 216 10.93 -6.43 -19.59
N GLY A 217 11.77 -6.81 -20.54
CA GLY A 217 12.39 -5.91 -21.50
C GLY A 217 11.47 -5.40 -22.60
N GLY A 218 11.63 -4.15 -23.02
CA GLY A 218 11.14 -3.71 -24.31
C GLY A 218 11.96 -4.31 -25.44
N SER A 219 11.62 -4.02 -26.71
CA SER A 219 12.42 -4.45 -27.85
C SER A 219 13.88 -3.99 -27.66
N LEU A 220 14.83 -4.90 -27.84
CA LEU A 220 16.26 -4.78 -27.54
C LEU A 220 16.62 -4.74 -26.06
N GLY A 221 15.65 -4.78 -25.17
CA GLY A 221 15.83 -4.75 -23.71
C GLY A 221 15.74 -6.13 -23.08
N SER A 222 16.47 -6.33 -21.98
CA SER A 222 16.46 -7.56 -21.18
C SER A 222 15.49 -7.47 -20.02
N GLY A 223 14.99 -8.63 -19.55
CA GLY A 223 14.24 -8.77 -18.30
C GLY A 223 15.11 -9.40 -17.22
N SER A 224 15.19 -8.79 -16.02
CA SER A 224 15.99 -9.36 -14.95
C SER A 224 15.41 -9.09 -13.57
N ASN A 225 15.69 -10.01 -12.61
CA ASN A 225 15.20 -9.89 -11.24
C ASN A 225 13.67 -9.69 -11.20
N ILE A 226 12.95 -10.60 -11.86
CA ILE A 226 11.49 -10.57 -11.90
C ILE A 226 10.98 -11.61 -10.91
N THR A 227 10.15 -11.20 -9.97
CA THR A 227 9.61 -12.06 -8.92
C THR A 227 8.08 -12.08 -9.01
N ILE A 228 7.49 -13.27 -8.98
CA ILE A 228 6.04 -13.47 -8.86
C ILE A 228 5.81 -14.34 -7.63
N SER A 229 5.18 -13.78 -6.61
CA SER A 229 4.90 -14.47 -5.35
C SER A 229 3.41 -14.65 -5.07
N GLY A 230 2.55 -14.24 -6.00
CA GLY A 230 1.10 -14.41 -5.88
C GLY A 230 0.33 -13.86 -7.06
N GLY A 231 -0.99 -13.95 -6.98
CA GLY A 231 -1.92 -13.40 -7.96
C GLY A 231 -2.20 -14.31 -9.17
N GLU A 232 -3.03 -13.78 -10.08
CA GLU A 232 -3.31 -14.39 -11.40
C GLU A 232 -2.61 -13.54 -12.47
N VAL A 233 -1.54 -14.08 -13.05
CA VAL A 233 -0.68 -13.34 -13.99
C VAL A 233 -0.78 -13.95 -15.39
N THR A 234 -1.14 -13.13 -16.37
CA THR A 234 -1.07 -13.46 -17.79
C THR A 234 -0.08 -12.52 -18.46
N ALA A 235 1.02 -13.07 -18.93
CA ALA A 235 2.09 -12.35 -19.58
C ALA A 235 2.25 -12.81 -21.03
N GLN A 236 1.97 -11.92 -21.99
CA GLN A 236 2.08 -12.21 -23.41
C GLN A 236 3.12 -11.32 -24.06
N GLY A 237 4.16 -11.95 -24.61
CA GLY A 237 5.15 -11.26 -25.43
C GLY A 237 4.56 -10.77 -26.74
N GLY A 238 5.12 -9.72 -27.29
CA GLY A 238 4.89 -9.31 -28.66
C GLY A 238 5.86 -10.05 -29.60
N VAL A 239 5.83 -9.75 -30.90
CA VAL A 239 6.60 -10.45 -31.93
C VAL A 239 8.11 -10.46 -31.61
N GLY A 240 8.63 -11.62 -31.29
CA GLY A 240 10.02 -11.81 -30.84
C GLY A 240 10.24 -11.61 -29.35
N GLY A 241 9.21 -11.22 -28.60
CA GLY A 241 9.30 -11.02 -27.14
C GLY A 241 8.92 -12.27 -26.34
N ALA A 242 9.54 -12.46 -25.20
CA ALA A 242 9.15 -13.46 -24.22
C ALA A 242 7.84 -13.08 -23.51
N GLY A 243 7.10 -14.08 -23.01
CA GLY A 243 6.01 -13.81 -22.08
C GLY A 243 6.53 -13.09 -20.85
N ILE A 244 7.52 -13.67 -20.16
CA ILE A 244 8.22 -13.08 -19.03
C ILE A 244 9.72 -13.14 -19.33
N GLY A 245 10.40 -11.98 -19.37
CA GLY A 245 11.86 -11.92 -19.58
C GLY A 245 12.30 -10.90 -20.62
N GLY A 246 13.02 -11.32 -21.64
CA GLY A 246 13.57 -10.43 -22.68
C GLY A 246 12.55 -10.01 -23.72
N GLY A 247 12.65 -8.78 -24.22
CA GLY A 247 12.06 -8.39 -25.49
C GLY A 247 12.87 -8.96 -26.66
N GLN A 248 12.46 -8.67 -27.90
CA GLN A 248 13.20 -9.05 -29.11
C GLN A 248 14.67 -8.60 -28.99
N GLY A 249 15.61 -9.52 -29.15
CA GLY A 249 17.04 -9.27 -28.95
C GLY A 249 17.51 -9.24 -27.50
N GLY A 250 16.59 -9.37 -26.53
CA GLY A 250 16.86 -9.31 -25.10
C GLY A 250 16.82 -10.67 -24.41
N SER A 251 17.57 -10.81 -23.32
CA SER A 251 17.64 -12.01 -22.49
C SER A 251 16.74 -11.90 -21.26
N GLY A 252 16.31 -13.06 -20.72
CA GLY A 252 15.64 -13.15 -19.42
C GLY A 252 16.59 -13.75 -18.39
N SER A 253 16.72 -13.12 -17.21
CA SER A 253 17.59 -13.65 -16.15
C SER A 253 17.04 -13.40 -14.75
N ASN A 254 17.37 -14.32 -13.82
CA ASN A 254 16.95 -14.24 -12.42
C ASN A 254 15.43 -14.03 -12.30
N ILE A 255 14.65 -14.95 -12.86
CA ILE A 255 13.19 -14.92 -12.82
C ILE A 255 12.75 -15.95 -11.78
N THR A 256 12.02 -15.50 -10.76
CA THR A 256 11.55 -16.36 -9.67
C THR A 256 10.03 -16.35 -9.61
N ILE A 257 9.41 -17.54 -9.61
CA ILE A 257 7.98 -17.71 -9.36
C ILE A 257 7.85 -18.61 -8.14
N SER A 258 7.40 -18.04 -7.03
CA SER A 258 7.25 -18.77 -5.77
C SER A 258 5.81 -19.16 -5.45
N ASP A 259 4.82 -18.50 -6.05
CA ASP A 259 3.40 -18.83 -5.94
C ASP A 259 2.58 -18.13 -7.04
N GLY A 260 1.26 -18.36 -7.06
CA GLY A 260 0.31 -17.75 -7.98
C GLY A 260 -0.06 -18.63 -9.16
N LYS A 261 -0.95 -18.10 -10.01
CA LYS A 261 -1.32 -18.73 -11.28
C LYS A 261 -0.76 -17.92 -12.44
N VAL A 262 0.28 -18.44 -13.06
CA VAL A 262 1.04 -17.73 -14.09
C VAL A 262 0.87 -18.38 -15.45
N THR A 263 0.47 -17.59 -16.44
CA THR A 263 0.46 -17.97 -17.84
C THR A 263 1.41 -17.04 -18.60
N ALA A 264 2.48 -17.60 -19.12
CA ALA A 264 3.51 -16.89 -19.85
C ALA A 264 3.61 -17.42 -21.28
N THR A 265 3.32 -16.59 -22.26
CA THR A 265 3.34 -16.95 -23.68
C THR A 265 4.30 -16.04 -24.43
N GLY A 266 5.30 -16.63 -25.04
CA GLY A 266 6.14 -15.93 -26.02
C GLY A 266 5.39 -15.72 -27.33
N ALA A 267 5.87 -14.86 -28.18
CA ALA A 267 5.35 -14.68 -29.52
C ALA A 267 6.48 -14.43 -30.54
N GLY A 268 6.28 -14.86 -31.78
CA GLY A 268 7.22 -14.66 -32.87
C GLY A 268 8.65 -15.09 -32.53
N ALA A 269 8.82 -16.30 -32.04
CA ALA A 269 10.13 -16.89 -31.68
C ALA A 269 10.66 -16.54 -30.27
N GLY A 270 9.87 -15.88 -29.42
CA GLY A 270 10.19 -15.68 -28.01
C GLY A 270 9.89 -16.90 -27.15
N ALA A 271 10.58 -17.04 -26.02
CA ALA A 271 10.29 -18.04 -24.99
C ALA A 271 9.01 -17.68 -24.21
N GLY A 272 8.36 -18.71 -23.63
CA GLY A 272 7.32 -18.43 -22.63
C GLY A 272 7.90 -17.66 -21.44
N ILE A 273 8.94 -18.22 -20.81
CA ILE A 273 9.70 -17.58 -19.74
C ILE A 273 11.17 -17.63 -20.11
N GLY A 274 11.84 -16.47 -20.24
CA GLY A 274 13.26 -16.38 -20.54
C GLY A 274 13.61 -15.39 -21.64
N GLY A 275 14.29 -15.83 -22.69
CA GLY A 275 14.77 -14.97 -23.77
C GLY A 275 13.73 -14.61 -24.81
N GLY A 276 13.80 -13.40 -25.35
CA GLY A 276 13.16 -13.06 -26.60
C GLY A 276 13.93 -13.66 -27.80
N TYR A 277 13.56 -13.26 -29.02
CA TYR A 277 14.27 -13.64 -30.24
C TYR A 277 15.79 -13.39 -30.07
N GLU A 278 16.62 -14.41 -30.37
CA GLU A 278 18.08 -14.43 -30.15
C GLU A 278 18.51 -14.20 -28.68
N GLY A 279 17.59 -14.09 -27.74
CA GLY A 279 17.88 -13.92 -26.33
C GLY A 279 17.94 -15.24 -25.56
N SER A 280 18.76 -15.27 -24.51
CA SER A 280 18.91 -16.43 -23.63
C SER A 280 18.05 -16.31 -22.37
N GLY A 281 17.67 -17.47 -21.79
CA GLY A 281 17.02 -17.56 -20.48
C GLY A 281 17.96 -18.20 -19.47
N LYS A 282 18.22 -17.52 -18.33
CA LYS A 282 19.14 -18.02 -17.31
C LYS A 282 18.69 -17.71 -15.89
N GLY A 283 18.91 -18.68 -14.97
CA GLY A 283 18.57 -18.48 -13.57
C GLY A 283 17.06 -18.35 -13.36
N ILE A 284 16.30 -19.27 -13.93
CA ILE A 284 14.84 -19.31 -13.82
C ILE A 284 14.46 -20.29 -12.72
N THR A 285 13.80 -19.82 -11.68
CA THR A 285 13.41 -20.61 -10.51
C THR A 285 11.88 -20.59 -10.35
N ILE A 286 11.27 -21.77 -10.28
CA ILE A 286 9.85 -21.94 -10.01
C ILE A 286 9.73 -22.83 -8.77
N GLU A 287 9.29 -22.25 -7.65
CA GLU A 287 9.24 -22.91 -6.34
C GLU A 287 7.82 -23.31 -5.94
N GLY A 288 6.81 -22.73 -6.58
CA GLY A 288 5.40 -22.99 -6.28
C GLY A 288 4.47 -22.46 -7.36
N GLY A 289 3.17 -22.57 -7.10
CA GLY A 289 2.10 -22.09 -7.96
C GLY A 289 1.80 -22.98 -9.18
N GLU A 290 0.83 -22.52 -9.99
CA GLU A 290 0.43 -23.14 -11.25
C GLU A 290 1.02 -22.34 -12.41
N VAL A 291 2.04 -22.86 -13.07
CA VAL A 291 2.74 -22.15 -14.14
C VAL A 291 2.49 -22.82 -15.48
N THR A 292 2.02 -22.05 -16.46
CA THR A 292 1.94 -22.45 -17.86
C THR A 292 2.89 -21.59 -18.68
N ALA A 293 3.89 -22.21 -19.29
CA ALA A 293 4.90 -21.53 -20.09
C ALA A 293 4.91 -22.07 -21.51
N GLN A 294 4.66 -21.20 -22.47
CA GLN A 294 4.57 -21.60 -23.90
C GLN A 294 5.44 -20.68 -24.74
N GLY A 295 6.41 -21.28 -25.42
CA GLY A 295 7.19 -20.62 -26.48
C GLY A 295 6.42 -20.56 -27.80
N ASP A 296 6.86 -19.69 -28.71
CA ASP A 296 6.31 -19.60 -30.07
C ASP A 296 7.43 -19.68 -31.11
N ALA A 297 7.14 -20.26 -32.26
CA ALA A 297 7.98 -20.30 -33.48
C ALA A 297 9.48 -20.57 -33.20
N GLY A 298 9.79 -21.69 -32.54
CA GLY A 298 11.16 -22.10 -32.23
C GLY A 298 11.68 -21.55 -30.88
N GLY A 299 10.93 -20.72 -30.15
CA GLY A 299 11.27 -20.34 -28.79
C GLY A 299 11.01 -21.47 -27.80
N ALA A 300 11.81 -21.58 -26.73
CA ALA A 300 11.59 -22.54 -25.66
C ALA A 300 10.33 -22.19 -24.84
N GLY A 301 9.72 -23.20 -24.20
CA GLY A 301 8.71 -22.96 -23.19
C GLY A 301 9.32 -22.17 -22.01
N ILE A 302 10.41 -22.72 -21.44
CA ILE A 302 11.24 -22.05 -20.43
C ILE A 302 12.69 -22.11 -20.91
N GLY A 303 13.34 -20.95 -21.10
CA GLY A 303 14.73 -20.87 -21.52
C GLY A 303 14.99 -19.86 -22.62
N GLY A 304 15.67 -20.27 -23.69
CA GLY A 304 16.04 -19.37 -24.79
C GLY A 304 14.89 -19.10 -25.76
N GLY A 305 14.84 -17.90 -26.31
CA GLY A 305 14.14 -17.65 -27.56
C GLY A 305 14.87 -18.36 -28.72
N ILE A 306 14.39 -18.18 -29.94
CA ILE A 306 15.07 -18.80 -31.11
C ILE A 306 16.56 -18.44 -31.11
N SER A 307 17.42 -19.42 -31.42
CA SER A 307 18.88 -19.31 -31.35
C SER A 307 19.47 -18.93 -29.99
N GLY A 308 18.65 -18.73 -28.98
CA GLY A 308 19.06 -18.47 -27.61
C GLY A 308 19.26 -19.73 -26.78
N THR A 309 20.02 -19.65 -25.71
CA THR A 309 20.27 -20.76 -24.79
C THR A 309 19.37 -20.68 -23.55
N GLY A 310 19.05 -21.86 -22.97
CA GLY A 310 18.39 -21.97 -21.66
C GLY A 310 19.29 -22.71 -20.69
N SER A 311 19.56 -22.13 -19.50
CA SER A 311 20.38 -22.74 -18.46
C SER A 311 19.94 -22.32 -17.07
N ASP A 312 20.42 -23.06 -16.06
CA ASP A 312 20.16 -22.77 -14.65
C ASP A 312 18.66 -22.66 -14.33
N VAL A 313 17.87 -23.64 -14.78
CA VAL A 313 16.43 -23.74 -14.49
C VAL A 313 16.22 -24.64 -13.28
N THR A 314 15.51 -24.12 -12.28
CA THR A 314 15.12 -24.87 -11.08
C THR A 314 13.61 -24.89 -10.96
N ILE A 315 13.05 -26.10 -10.85
CA ILE A 315 11.62 -26.30 -10.57
C ILE A 315 11.52 -27.16 -9.31
N SER A 316 11.05 -26.56 -8.23
CA SER A 316 11.10 -27.16 -6.89
C SER A 316 9.80 -26.95 -6.11
N GLY A 317 9.76 -27.41 -4.89
CA GLY A 317 8.63 -27.22 -4.00
C GLY A 317 7.32 -27.82 -4.53
N ASP A 318 6.23 -27.11 -4.38
CA ASP A 318 4.90 -27.54 -4.82
C ASP A 318 4.53 -27.05 -6.25
N ALA A 319 5.53 -26.63 -7.03
CA ALA A 319 5.34 -26.10 -8.37
C ALA A 319 4.62 -27.09 -9.29
N GLN A 320 3.57 -26.64 -9.97
CA GLN A 320 2.82 -27.36 -10.99
C GLN A 320 3.08 -26.67 -12.33
N VAL A 321 3.97 -27.22 -13.14
CA VAL A 321 4.42 -26.56 -14.37
C VAL A 321 3.90 -27.30 -15.59
N LYS A 322 3.21 -26.60 -16.47
CA LYS A 322 2.89 -27.01 -17.84
C LYS A 322 3.80 -26.25 -18.79
N VAL A 323 4.49 -26.95 -19.62
CA VAL A 323 5.48 -26.33 -20.50
C VAL A 323 5.43 -26.88 -21.92
N GLN A 324 5.56 -25.99 -22.89
CA GLN A 324 5.57 -26.32 -24.32
C GLN A 324 6.58 -25.44 -25.06
N GLY A 325 7.47 -26.02 -25.80
CA GLY A 325 8.29 -25.32 -26.78
C GLY A 325 7.49 -24.90 -28.01
N GLY A 326 8.00 -23.91 -28.72
CA GLY A 326 7.36 -23.39 -29.92
C GLY A 326 7.47 -24.36 -31.10
N THR A 327 6.49 -24.31 -32.02
CA THR A 327 6.44 -25.11 -33.26
C THR A 327 7.55 -24.70 -34.21
N THR A 328 7.80 -25.57 -35.21
CA THR A 328 8.64 -25.20 -36.37
C THR A 328 7.99 -24.07 -37.14
N GLY A 329 8.75 -22.99 -37.35
CA GLY A 329 8.36 -21.92 -38.28
C GLY A 329 8.78 -22.24 -39.72
N ARG A 330 8.58 -21.29 -40.65
CA ARG A 330 8.91 -21.48 -42.06
C ARG A 330 10.42 -21.79 -42.27
N ASP A 331 11.29 -21.28 -41.43
CA ASP A 331 12.75 -21.38 -41.54
C ASP A 331 13.45 -21.78 -40.23
N TRP A 332 12.70 -22.33 -39.27
CA TRP A 332 13.18 -22.59 -37.91
C TRP A 332 12.69 -23.93 -37.37
N HIS A 333 13.55 -24.61 -36.65
CA HIS A 333 13.23 -25.82 -35.91
C HIS A 333 12.51 -25.53 -34.60
N LYS A 334 11.86 -26.55 -34.01
CA LYS A 334 11.11 -26.41 -32.77
C LYS A 334 12.01 -25.99 -31.60
N GLY A 335 11.46 -25.23 -30.68
CA GLY A 335 12.10 -24.92 -29.39
C GLY A 335 11.95 -26.06 -28.40
N ALA A 336 12.86 -26.14 -27.43
CA ALA A 336 12.76 -27.06 -26.32
C ALA A 336 11.55 -26.72 -25.42
N ALA A 337 10.98 -27.69 -24.73
CA ALA A 337 10.06 -27.36 -23.65
C ALA A 337 10.83 -26.60 -22.56
N ILE A 338 11.95 -27.16 -22.06
CA ILE A 338 12.87 -26.47 -21.15
C ILE A 338 14.27 -26.56 -21.75
N GLY A 339 14.90 -25.42 -22.03
CA GLY A 339 16.25 -25.37 -22.62
C GLY A 339 16.42 -24.36 -23.71
N ASN A 340 17.05 -24.76 -24.80
CA ASN A 340 17.41 -23.85 -25.88
C ASN A 340 16.24 -23.62 -26.85
N GLY A 341 16.22 -22.48 -27.48
CA GLY A 341 15.41 -22.27 -28.67
C GLY A 341 15.91 -23.08 -29.84
N GLY A 342 15.06 -23.31 -30.85
CA GLY A 342 15.43 -23.91 -32.12
C GLY A 342 16.35 -22.99 -32.93
N THR A 343 17.07 -23.56 -33.89
CA THR A 343 17.91 -22.81 -34.81
C THR A 343 17.43 -23.03 -36.25
N PRO A 344 17.99 -22.37 -37.25
CA PRO A 344 17.66 -22.67 -38.64
C PRO A 344 17.96 -24.11 -39.10
N THR A 345 18.77 -24.84 -38.36
CA THR A 345 19.28 -26.16 -38.76
C THR A 345 19.00 -27.26 -37.75
N THR A 346 18.65 -26.93 -36.52
CA THR A 346 18.44 -27.93 -35.46
C THR A 346 17.31 -27.56 -34.52
N ASP A 347 16.63 -28.59 -34.00
CA ASP A 347 15.70 -28.42 -32.89
C ASP A 347 16.43 -27.89 -31.64
N GLY A 348 15.73 -27.17 -30.78
CA GLY A 348 16.25 -26.73 -29.51
C GLY A 348 16.59 -27.91 -28.59
N ASN A 349 17.76 -27.89 -28.00
CA ASN A 349 18.19 -28.93 -27.07
C ASN A 349 17.45 -28.77 -25.73
N GLU A 350 16.77 -29.87 -25.35
CA GLU A 350 16.22 -30.01 -23.99
C GLU A 350 17.37 -30.10 -22.98
N VAL A 351 17.23 -29.40 -21.86
CA VAL A 351 18.12 -29.61 -20.71
C VAL A 351 17.68 -30.90 -19.98
N SER A 352 18.65 -31.73 -19.63
CA SER A 352 18.36 -32.97 -18.92
C SER A 352 18.01 -32.66 -17.44
N PRO A 353 16.94 -33.31 -16.90
CA PRO A 353 16.62 -33.20 -15.49
C PRO A 353 17.78 -33.61 -14.57
N ASN A 354 17.90 -32.94 -13.43
CA ASN A 354 18.91 -33.19 -12.39
C ASN A 354 20.37 -33.01 -12.89
N THR A 355 20.57 -32.07 -13.79
CA THR A 355 21.88 -31.54 -14.17
C THR A 355 22.08 -30.14 -13.56
N SER A 356 23.25 -29.53 -13.79
CA SER A 356 23.49 -28.11 -13.41
C SER A 356 22.53 -27.14 -14.11
N ASP A 357 21.96 -27.56 -15.25
CA ASP A 357 21.11 -26.71 -16.06
C ASP A 357 19.61 -26.88 -15.79
N LEU A 358 19.20 -28.00 -15.17
CA LEU A 358 17.81 -28.26 -14.78
C LEU A 358 17.72 -29.07 -13.49
N THR A 359 17.28 -28.45 -12.42
CA THR A 359 16.91 -29.12 -11.17
C THR A 359 15.39 -29.29 -11.11
N VAL A 360 14.92 -30.51 -10.87
CA VAL A 360 13.48 -30.82 -10.80
C VAL A 360 13.15 -31.52 -9.48
N GLU A 361 12.41 -30.84 -8.63
CA GLU A 361 11.80 -31.38 -7.42
C GLU A 361 10.25 -31.26 -7.47
N GLY A 362 9.74 -30.39 -8.31
CA GLY A 362 8.31 -30.16 -8.56
C GLY A 362 7.72 -31.08 -9.63
N PHE A 363 6.55 -30.72 -10.11
CA PHE A 363 5.80 -31.48 -11.10
C PHE A 363 5.79 -30.75 -12.47
N ILE A 364 6.24 -31.41 -13.51
CA ILE A 364 6.31 -30.83 -14.85
C ILE A 364 5.51 -31.70 -15.84
N GLN A 365 4.62 -31.08 -16.58
CA GLN A 365 3.95 -31.64 -17.75
C GLN A 365 4.49 -31.02 -19.02
N ILE A 366 5.09 -31.81 -19.87
CA ILE A 366 5.65 -31.39 -21.15
C ILE A 366 4.68 -31.74 -22.26
N TYR A 367 4.42 -30.77 -23.10
CA TYR A 367 3.56 -30.92 -24.28
C TYR A 367 4.38 -30.70 -25.55
N GLU A 368 4.24 -31.60 -26.52
CA GLU A 368 4.85 -31.38 -27.82
C GLU A 368 4.20 -30.21 -28.55
N PRO A 369 4.97 -29.47 -29.37
CA PRO A 369 4.45 -28.38 -30.15
C PRO A 369 3.25 -28.75 -31.01
N GLY A 370 2.22 -27.89 -31.00
CA GLY A 370 0.95 -28.12 -31.73
C GLY A 370 -0.16 -28.74 -30.91
N LYS A 371 0.11 -29.26 -29.72
CA LYS A 371 -0.93 -29.67 -28.76
C LYS A 371 -1.55 -28.48 -28.01
N ASN A 372 -2.79 -28.68 -27.60
CA ASN A 372 -3.44 -27.72 -26.70
C ASN A 372 -3.03 -28.01 -25.26
N ILE A 373 -2.16 -27.19 -24.70
CA ILE A 373 -1.61 -27.33 -23.36
C ILE A 373 -2.68 -27.32 -22.23
N ASN A 374 -3.90 -26.87 -22.52
CA ASN A 374 -4.98 -26.81 -21.55
C ASN A 374 -5.94 -28.01 -21.61
N THR A 375 -6.02 -28.72 -22.76
CA THR A 375 -7.01 -29.79 -22.98
C THR A 375 -6.41 -31.15 -23.32
N ASP A 376 -5.22 -31.16 -23.91
CA ASP A 376 -4.60 -32.40 -24.36
C ASP A 376 -3.83 -33.07 -23.21
N THR A 377 -3.54 -34.35 -23.39
CA THR A 377 -2.67 -35.10 -22.47
C THR A 377 -1.20 -34.72 -22.71
N PRO A 378 -0.41 -34.52 -21.65
CA PRO A 378 1.02 -34.25 -21.79
C PRO A 378 1.74 -35.44 -22.45
N ASP A 379 2.75 -35.16 -23.26
CA ASP A 379 3.58 -36.20 -23.90
C ASP A 379 4.58 -36.81 -22.93
N LYS A 380 5.00 -36.02 -21.96
CA LYS A 380 5.90 -36.43 -20.90
C LYS A 380 5.53 -35.75 -19.58
N THR A 381 5.54 -36.52 -18.52
CA THR A 381 5.43 -36.02 -17.17
C THR A 381 6.73 -36.31 -16.44
N ILE A 382 7.32 -35.28 -15.82
CA ILE A 382 8.43 -35.41 -14.91
C ILE A 382 7.85 -35.14 -13.53
N GLU A 383 7.75 -36.20 -12.74
CA GLU A 383 7.53 -36.06 -11.33
C GLU A 383 8.93 -35.95 -10.72
N GLY A 384 9.27 -34.73 -10.30
CA GLY A 384 10.36 -34.56 -9.37
C GLY A 384 10.10 -35.49 -8.21
N GLN A 385 11.11 -36.05 -7.61
CA GLN A 385 10.87 -36.83 -6.41
C GLN A 385 10.07 -35.93 -5.47
N LYS A 386 8.76 -36.11 -5.52
CA LYS A 386 7.85 -35.63 -4.46
C LYS A 386 8.38 -36.34 -3.23
N GLY A 387 9.49 -35.80 -2.73
CA GLY A 387 10.10 -36.31 -1.53
C GLY A 387 8.97 -36.20 -0.54
N ASP A 388 8.56 -37.31 0.01
CA ASP A 388 7.76 -37.41 1.20
C ASP A 388 8.37 -36.38 2.19
N HIS A 389 8.03 -35.10 1.98
CA HIS A 389 8.51 -34.05 2.86
C HIS A 389 7.88 -34.29 4.21
N SER A 390 8.65 -34.86 5.10
CA SER A 390 8.28 -34.90 6.49
C SER A 390 8.72 -33.57 7.11
N TRP A 391 7.80 -32.65 7.19
CA TRP A 391 8.07 -31.34 7.78
C TRP A 391 8.20 -31.42 9.29
N ASN A 392 9.13 -30.67 9.86
CA ASN A 392 9.17 -30.48 11.31
C ASN A 392 7.93 -29.69 11.80
N ALA A 393 7.84 -29.43 13.11
CA ALA A 393 6.71 -28.70 13.68
C ALA A 393 6.63 -27.21 13.25
N GLY A 394 7.62 -26.74 12.49
CA GLY A 394 7.75 -25.35 12.06
C GLY A 394 8.18 -24.41 13.19
N GLU A 395 9.15 -23.57 12.91
CA GLU A 395 9.62 -22.50 13.79
C GLU A 395 9.08 -21.15 13.35
N VAL A 396 8.74 -20.30 14.32
CA VAL A 396 8.40 -18.89 14.02
C VAL A 396 9.70 -18.15 13.75
N THR A 397 10.04 -17.97 12.49
CA THR A 397 11.25 -17.26 12.06
C THR A 397 11.08 -15.75 12.06
N THR A 398 9.85 -15.29 11.88
CA THR A 398 9.49 -13.88 12.03
C THR A 398 8.20 -13.81 12.85
N PRO A 399 8.23 -13.26 14.07
CA PRO A 399 7.02 -13.06 14.87
C PRO A 399 6.05 -12.09 14.18
N ALA A 400 4.75 -12.41 14.21
CA ALA A 400 3.73 -11.46 13.79
C ALA A 400 3.69 -10.25 14.73
N THR A 401 3.54 -9.07 14.18
CA THR A 401 3.27 -7.84 14.92
C THR A 401 1.79 -7.49 14.85
N CYS A 402 1.39 -6.35 15.40
CA CYS A 402 0.00 -5.89 15.28
C CYS A 402 -0.43 -5.66 13.83
N THR A 403 0.50 -5.27 12.96
CA THR A 403 0.21 -4.83 11.58
C THR A 403 0.88 -5.68 10.51
N THR A 404 1.95 -6.38 10.87
CA THR A 404 2.73 -7.19 9.92
C THR A 404 2.50 -8.67 10.19
N PRO A 405 2.17 -9.47 9.18
CA PRO A 405 2.18 -10.92 9.29
C PRO A 405 3.54 -11.42 9.74
N GLY A 406 3.55 -12.45 10.55
CA GLY A 406 4.75 -13.20 10.87
C GLY A 406 4.98 -14.32 9.86
N VAL A 407 6.08 -15.04 10.01
CA VAL A 407 6.43 -16.16 9.17
C VAL A 407 6.76 -17.35 10.04
N ARG A 408 6.13 -18.48 9.77
CA ARG A 408 6.53 -19.79 10.28
C ARG A 408 7.28 -20.54 9.19
N THR A 409 8.48 -21.00 9.48
CA THR A 409 9.29 -21.79 8.55
C THR A 409 9.31 -23.25 9.00
N TYR A 410 8.96 -24.12 8.08
CA TYR A 410 9.06 -25.57 8.23
C TYR A 410 10.29 -26.04 7.50
N THR A 411 11.06 -26.91 8.10
CA THR A 411 12.23 -27.55 7.49
C THR A 411 11.92 -29.03 7.26
N CYS A 412 12.25 -29.52 6.08
CA CYS A 412 12.10 -30.94 5.78
C CYS A 412 13.06 -31.76 6.64
N THR A 413 12.53 -32.76 7.37
CA THR A 413 13.35 -33.63 8.24
C THR A 413 14.27 -34.56 7.47
N LYS A 414 13.97 -34.80 6.17
CA LYS A 414 14.78 -35.65 5.29
C LYS A 414 15.86 -34.85 4.54
N ASN A 415 15.63 -33.56 4.27
CA ASN A 415 16.59 -32.66 3.64
C ASN A 415 16.46 -31.24 4.24
N PRO A 416 17.38 -30.84 5.12
CA PRO A 416 17.33 -29.54 5.78
C PRO A 416 17.46 -28.32 4.84
N ALA A 417 17.87 -28.52 3.58
CA ALA A 417 17.87 -27.45 2.58
C ALA A 417 16.46 -27.13 2.07
N HIS A 418 15.51 -28.05 2.22
CA HIS A 418 14.13 -27.81 1.85
C HIS A 418 13.39 -27.13 2.99
N THR A 419 12.92 -25.93 2.74
CA THR A 419 12.10 -25.17 3.67
C THR A 419 10.83 -24.72 2.97
N LYS A 420 9.74 -24.64 3.72
CA LYS A 420 8.54 -23.92 3.30
C LYS A 420 8.14 -22.90 4.34
N THR A 421 7.52 -21.85 3.93
CA THR A 421 7.02 -20.81 4.83
C THR A 421 5.50 -20.76 4.84
N GLU A 422 4.94 -20.42 5.99
CA GLU A 422 3.52 -20.18 6.16
C GLU A 422 3.33 -18.83 6.85
N PRO A 423 2.50 -17.93 6.31
CA PRO A 423 2.26 -16.66 6.95
C PRO A 423 1.48 -16.85 8.25
N ILE A 424 1.93 -16.20 9.31
CA ILE A 424 1.19 -16.08 10.57
C ILE A 424 0.40 -14.78 10.47
N PRO A 425 -0.93 -14.80 10.54
CA PRO A 425 -1.73 -13.59 10.44
C PRO A 425 -1.25 -12.52 11.42
N ALA A 426 -1.28 -11.26 10.99
CA ALA A 426 -1.01 -10.13 11.87
C ALA A 426 -1.93 -10.18 13.09
N LEU A 427 -1.37 -9.84 14.26
CA LEU A 427 -2.08 -9.98 15.55
C LEU A 427 -3.24 -9.01 15.71
N ASN A 428 -3.36 -8.02 14.83
CA ASN A 428 -4.22 -6.86 14.96
C ASN A 428 -3.96 -6.08 16.26
N HIS A 429 -4.43 -4.86 16.33
CA HIS A 429 -4.34 -4.07 17.54
C HIS A 429 -5.38 -4.54 18.57
N LEU A 430 -4.93 -4.84 19.77
CA LEU A 430 -5.79 -5.05 20.93
C LEU A 430 -5.77 -3.75 21.75
N PHE A 431 -6.73 -2.88 21.51
CA PHE A 431 -6.85 -1.64 22.26
C PHE A 431 -7.51 -1.90 23.63
N GLY A 432 -6.90 -1.38 24.67
CA GLY A 432 -7.45 -1.39 26.02
C GLY A 432 -8.69 -0.49 26.16
N ALA A 433 -9.01 -0.11 27.38
CA ALA A 433 -10.11 0.82 27.63
C ALA A 433 -9.81 2.19 27.01
N TYR A 434 -10.81 2.79 26.36
CA TYR A 434 -10.72 4.15 25.84
C TYR A 434 -10.83 5.16 26.97
N ILE A 435 -9.93 6.12 26.98
CA ILE A 435 -9.90 7.22 27.95
C ILE A 435 -10.29 8.49 27.21
N TYR A 436 -11.29 9.19 27.75
CA TYR A 436 -11.78 10.43 27.17
C TYR A 436 -10.74 11.54 27.22
N ASN A 437 -10.55 12.24 26.10
CA ASN A 437 -9.50 13.26 25.95
C ASN A 437 -9.90 14.66 26.45
N ASN A 438 -11.16 14.84 26.86
CA ASN A 438 -11.72 16.13 27.31
C ASN A 438 -11.61 17.27 26.28
N ASP A 439 -11.77 16.94 25.00
CA ASP A 439 -11.60 17.86 23.86
C ASP A 439 -12.91 18.18 23.12
N ALA A 440 -14.08 17.85 23.70
CA ALA A 440 -15.39 18.18 23.14
C ALA A 440 -15.59 19.69 23.01
N THR A 441 -16.31 20.09 21.98
CA THR A 441 -16.70 21.49 21.72
C THR A 441 -18.20 21.62 21.59
N THR A 442 -18.71 22.84 21.50
CA THR A 442 -20.15 23.08 21.21
C THR A 442 -20.54 22.66 19.78
N LYS A 443 -19.56 22.44 18.91
CA LYS A 443 -19.79 22.06 17.51
C LYS A 443 -19.57 20.57 17.24
N ALA A 444 -18.78 19.89 18.08
CA ALA A 444 -18.43 18.48 17.88
C ALA A 444 -18.29 17.74 19.22
N ASP A 445 -18.62 16.44 19.19
CA ASP A 445 -18.26 15.52 20.26
C ASP A 445 -16.73 15.52 20.44
N GLY A 446 -16.27 15.28 21.64
CA GLY A 446 -14.85 15.08 21.93
C GLY A 446 -14.36 13.71 21.47
N THR A 447 -13.12 13.43 21.76
CA THR A 447 -12.47 12.17 21.40
C THR A 447 -12.10 11.35 22.63
N GLU A 448 -11.94 10.05 22.44
CA GLU A 448 -11.40 9.14 23.43
C GLU A 448 -10.28 8.30 22.80
N THR A 449 -9.22 8.05 23.56
CA THR A 449 -8.02 7.38 23.09
C THR A 449 -7.76 6.11 23.88
N ALA A 450 -7.47 5.01 23.17
CA ALA A 450 -6.97 3.78 23.77
C ALA A 450 -5.56 3.47 23.28
N LYS A 451 -4.79 2.80 24.11
CA LYS A 451 -3.46 2.30 23.77
C LYS A 451 -3.52 0.81 23.48
N CYS A 452 -2.83 0.38 22.44
CA CYS A 452 -2.73 -1.04 22.12
C CYS A 452 -1.87 -1.75 23.19
N GLU A 453 -2.40 -2.84 23.74
CA GLU A 453 -1.73 -3.64 24.76
C GLU A 453 -0.49 -4.40 24.21
N ARG A 454 -0.40 -4.57 22.88
CA ARG A 454 0.66 -5.33 22.21
C ARG A 454 1.74 -4.46 21.60
N CYS A 455 1.44 -3.16 21.34
CA CYS A 455 2.40 -2.20 20.80
C CYS A 455 2.07 -0.80 21.33
N ASN A 456 2.87 0.19 21.00
CA ASN A 456 2.64 1.56 21.52
C ASN A 456 1.63 2.38 20.72
N LYS A 457 0.96 1.79 19.72
CA LYS A 457 -0.01 2.50 18.89
C LYS A 457 -1.24 2.89 19.72
N THR A 458 -1.68 4.11 19.53
CA THR A 458 -2.93 4.61 20.08
C THR A 458 -4.01 4.61 18.99
N ASP A 459 -5.25 4.40 19.40
CA ASP A 459 -6.44 4.61 18.58
C ASP A 459 -7.28 5.71 19.21
N THR A 460 -7.72 6.66 18.40
CA THR A 460 -8.54 7.77 18.86
C THR A 460 -9.83 7.78 18.07
N ARG A 461 -10.96 7.80 18.77
CA ARG A 461 -12.28 7.82 18.16
C ARG A 461 -13.17 8.88 18.79
N THR A 462 -14.26 9.22 18.11
CA THR A 462 -15.24 10.17 18.64
C THR A 462 -15.96 9.57 19.84
N ALA A 463 -15.91 10.22 20.98
CA ALA A 463 -16.68 9.92 22.17
C ALA A 463 -18.10 10.48 21.99
N LYS A 464 -19.00 9.67 21.44
CA LYS A 464 -20.36 10.11 21.10
C LYS A 464 -21.14 10.58 22.31
N GLY A 465 -21.87 11.69 22.17
CA GLY A 465 -22.70 12.28 23.22
C GLY A 465 -21.94 13.18 24.20
N THR A 466 -20.66 13.46 23.91
CA THR A 466 -19.83 14.36 24.72
C THR A 466 -19.87 15.80 24.25
N ARG A 467 -20.55 16.08 23.13
CA ARG A 467 -20.70 17.44 22.59
C ARG A 467 -21.28 18.37 23.63
N LEU A 468 -20.62 19.51 23.81
CA LEU A 468 -21.09 20.54 24.74
C LEU A 468 -22.39 21.17 24.21
N PRO A 469 -23.38 21.49 25.08
CA PRO A 469 -24.62 22.11 24.65
C PRO A 469 -24.38 23.50 24.05
N GLU A 470 -25.03 23.79 22.92
CA GLU A 470 -25.06 25.14 22.36
C GLU A 470 -25.83 26.08 23.30
N HIS A 471 -25.16 27.09 23.82
CA HIS A 471 -25.79 28.13 24.61
C HIS A 471 -26.40 29.17 23.65
N THR A 472 -27.72 29.38 23.70
CA THR A 472 -28.35 30.59 23.15
C THR A 472 -27.81 31.81 23.87
N PRO A 473 -27.36 32.86 23.18
CA PRO A 473 -26.66 33.95 23.82
C PRO A 473 -27.61 34.90 24.55
N GLU A 474 -27.57 34.85 25.84
CA GLU A 474 -27.87 36.03 26.62
C GLU A 474 -26.53 36.71 26.95
N THR A 475 -26.42 37.99 26.61
CA THR A 475 -25.21 38.80 26.53
C THR A 475 -24.35 38.78 27.79
N VAL A 476 -23.18 38.11 27.72
CA VAL A 476 -22.04 38.34 28.63
C VAL A 476 -20.75 38.30 27.79
N PRO A 477 -19.75 39.17 28.02
CA PRO A 477 -18.64 39.35 27.11
C PRO A 477 -17.71 38.13 27.03
N GLU A 478 -17.13 37.92 25.83
CA GLU A 478 -16.11 36.95 25.52
C GLU A 478 -15.05 36.80 26.62
N SER A 479 -14.99 35.66 27.29
CA SER A 479 -13.82 35.30 28.08
C SER A 479 -13.55 33.80 28.01
N LYS A 480 -12.44 33.47 27.37
CA LYS A 480 -11.53 32.31 27.58
C LYS A 480 -12.14 31.02 28.13
N ALA A 481 -11.73 29.88 27.54
CA ALA A 481 -12.00 28.52 28.01
C ALA A 481 -12.03 28.44 29.55
N ALA A 482 -13.18 28.02 30.11
CA ALA A 482 -13.37 27.99 31.54
C ALA A 482 -12.40 27.02 32.20
N ALA A 483 -11.62 27.51 33.17
CA ALA A 483 -10.66 26.70 33.91
C ALA A 483 -11.32 25.69 34.87
N TYR A 484 -12.65 25.67 34.93
CA TYR A 484 -13.47 24.79 35.77
C TYR A 484 -14.88 24.68 35.17
N TRP A 485 -15.62 23.67 35.59
CA TRP A 485 -17.03 23.49 35.24
C TRP A 485 -17.83 22.97 36.44
N VAL A 486 -19.16 23.12 36.37
CA VAL A 486 -20.07 22.65 37.41
C VAL A 486 -21.01 21.60 36.83
N SER A 487 -21.20 20.53 37.58
CA SER A 487 -22.09 19.42 37.18
C SER A 487 -23.07 19.06 38.30
N ASP A 488 -24.17 18.41 37.92
CA ASP A 488 -25.07 17.68 38.83
C ASP A 488 -24.42 16.37 39.32
N PRO A 489 -25.08 15.55 40.17
CA PRO A 489 -24.60 14.27 40.64
C PRO A 489 -24.40 13.25 39.51
N GLU A 490 -25.18 13.33 38.44
CA GLU A 490 -25.16 12.46 37.28
C GLU A 490 -24.00 12.86 36.31
N GLY A 491 -23.28 13.97 36.59
CA GLY A 491 -22.17 14.45 35.80
C GLY A 491 -22.58 15.38 34.65
N GLN A 492 -23.86 15.76 34.54
CA GLN A 492 -24.34 16.70 33.54
C GLN A 492 -23.96 18.14 33.93
N SER A 493 -23.47 18.93 32.96
CA SER A 493 -23.15 20.34 33.21
C SER A 493 -24.41 21.12 33.55
N ILE A 494 -24.36 21.91 34.63
CA ILE A 494 -25.44 22.77 35.06
C ILE A 494 -25.00 24.23 35.04
N SER A 495 -25.97 25.15 34.90
CA SER A 495 -25.71 26.60 34.87
C SER A 495 -25.29 27.12 36.23
N TYR A 496 -24.33 28.03 36.26
CA TYR A 496 -23.82 28.69 37.45
C TYR A 496 -23.52 30.16 37.16
N GLN A 497 -23.43 30.96 38.24
CA GLN A 497 -22.95 32.32 38.18
C GLN A 497 -21.54 32.38 38.76
N ALA A 498 -20.66 33.14 38.13
CA ALA A 498 -19.30 33.34 38.62
C ALA A 498 -19.00 34.82 38.74
N GLN A 499 -18.48 35.23 39.89
CA GLN A 499 -18.08 36.61 40.17
C GLN A 499 -16.68 36.62 40.80
N GLN A 500 -15.84 37.53 40.34
CA GLN A 500 -14.51 37.75 40.93
C GLN A 500 -14.52 39.04 41.75
N LYS A 501 -14.08 38.92 43.00
CA LYS A 501 -13.90 40.08 43.90
C LYS A 501 -12.71 39.82 44.82
N ASP A 502 -11.84 40.79 44.97
CA ASP A 502 -10.68 40.78 45.89
C ASP A 502 -9.83 39.50 45.82
N GLY A 503 -9.60 38.99 44.59
CA GLY A 503 -8.82 37.78 44.34
C GLY A 503 -9.58 36.45 44.59
N VAL A 504 -10.85 36.51 44.97
CA VAL A 504 -11.69 35.31 45.18
C VAL A 504 -12.67 35.16 44.02
N LEU A 505 -12.69 33.99 43.39
CA LEU A 505 -13.68 33.60 42.39
C LEU A 505 -14.82 32.91 43.10
N THR A 506 -15.99 33.51 43.14
CA THR A 506 -17.22 32.92 43.71
C THR A 506 -18.03 32.26 42.60
N VAL A 507 -18.26 30.96 42.71
CA VAL A 507 -19.08 30.15 41.79
C VAL A 507 -20.35 29.76 42.52
N THR A 508 -21.51 30.25 42.08
CA THR A 508 -22.81 30.05 42.72
C THR A 508 -23.72 29.23 41.82
N VAL A 509 -24.31 28.19 42.37
CA VAL A 509 -25.25 27.27 41.70
C VAL A 509 -26.61 27.25 42.44
N GLN A 510 -27.70 27.38 41.70
CA GLN A 510 -29.04 27.32 42.25
C GLN A 510 -29.53 25.83 42.30
N ALA A 511 -28.82 25.01 43.07
CA ALA A 511 -29.10 23.60 43.29
C ALA A 511 -28.73 23.20 44.72
N ASP A 512 -29.37 22.18 45.26
CA ASP A 512 -29.05 21.63 46.59
C ASP A 512 -27.81 20.73 46.54
N THR A 513 -27.58 20.12 45.39
CA THR A 513 -26.45 19.22 45.12
C THR A 513 -25.76 19.61 43.84
N ALA A 514 -24.46 19.79 43.88
CA ALA A 514 -23.62 20.11 42.69
C ALA A 514 -22.15 19.81 42.96
N SER A 515 -21.39 19.63 41.87
CA SER A 515 -19.95 19.43 41.91
C SER A 515 -19.23 20.48 41.09
N LEU A 516 -18.23 21.13 41.67
CA LEU A 516 -17.25 21.97 40.99
C LEU A 516 -16.05 21.10 40.62
N ARG A 517 -15.71 21.07 39.36
CA ARG A 517 -14.65 20.23 38.80
C ARG A 517 -13.64 21.06 38.01
N GLY A 518 -12.41 20.58 37.95
CA GLY A 518 -11.34 21.19 37.15
C GLY A 518 -10.04 20.43 37.28
N THR A 519 -8.97 20.99 36.73
CA THR A 519 -7.64 20.42 36.86
C THR A 519 -6.70 21.42 37.55
N THR A 520 -5.67 20.93 38.22
CA THR A 520 -4.64 21.79 38.81
C THR A 520 -3.88 22.58 37.73
N GLY A 521 -3.80 22.05 36.49
CA GLY A 521 -3.24 22.80 35.36
C GLY A 521 -4.07 24.03 34.95
N SER A 522 -5.40 23.87 34.93
CA SER A 522 -6.30 24.99 34.62
C SER A 522 -6.39 26.03 35.74
N LEU A 523 -6.19 25.62 36.99
CA LEU A 523 -6.16 26.57 38.13
C LEU A 523 -4.94 27.49 38.10
N ARG A 524 -3.81 27.06 37.57
CA ARG A 524 -2.63 27.93 37.36
C ARG A 524 -2.93 29.10 36.40
N GLN A 525 -3.88 28.91 35.50
CA GLN A 525 -4.34 29.98 34.62
C GLN A 525 -5.17 31.01 35.38
N LEU A 526 -5.97 30.57 36.36
CA LEU A 526 -6.72 31.47 37.25
C LEU A 526 -5.77 32.25 38.20
N GLU A 527 -4.75 31.56 38.71
CA GLU A 527 -3.70 32.19 39.53
C GLU A 527 -2.97 33.30 38.76
N ALA A 528 -2.63 33.04 37.49
CA ALA A 528 -2.04 34.04 36.60
C ALA A 528 -2.96 35.23 36.29
N GLN A 529 -4.26 35.11 36.54
CA GLN A 529 -5.27 36.16 36.43
C GLN A 529 -5.52 36.91 37.77
N GLY A 530 -4.73 36.59 38.79
CA GLY A 530 -4.82 37.22 40.11
C GLY A 530 -5.89 36.61 41.03
N ILE A 531 -6.40 35.41 40.70
CA ILE A 531 -7.31 34.66 41.57
C ILE A 531 -6.45 33.88 42.56
N THR A 532 -6.72 34.05 43.84
CA THR A 532 -5.99 33.38 44.93
C THR A 532 -6.83 32.32 45.64
N GLY A 533 -8.17 32.39 45.48
CA GLY A 533 -9.09 31.44 46.10
C GLY A 533 -10.37 31.26 45.31
N ILE A 534 -11.04 30.14 45.56
CA ILE A 534 -12.35 29.81 44.99
C ILE A 534 -13.33 29.61 46.14
N ARG A 535 -14.52 30.22 46.01
CA ARG A 535 -15.70 29.99 46.82
C ARG A 535 -16.75 29.29 45.99
N PHE A 536 -17.17 28.09 46.40
CA PHE A 536 -18.25 27.36 45.77
C PHE A 536 -19.50 27.35 46.65
N VAL A 537 -20.63 27.79 46.07
CA VAL A 537 -21.88 28.02 46.80
C VAL A 537 -23.02 27.25 46.10
N THR A 538 -23.74 26.43 46.87
CA THR A 538 -25.00 25.83 46.50
C THR A 538 -26.12 26.37 47.43
N ASN A 539 -27.38 25.94 47.25
CA ASN A 539 -28.46 26.35 48.13
C ASN A 539 -28.26 25.87 49.59
N LYS A 540 -27.46 24.81 49.82
CA LYS A 540 -27.32 24.14 51.12
C LYS A 540 -25.94 24.32 51.75
N ALA A 541 -24.89 24.54 50.95
CA ALA A 541 -23.52 24.55 51.43
C ALA A 541 -22.68 25.65 50.76
N GLN A 542 -21.67 26.13 51.49
CA GLN A 542 -20.62 26.96 50.96
C GLN A 542 -19.26 26.37 51.36
N SER A 543 -18.32 26.37 50.44
CA SER A 543 -16.95 25.94 50.69
C SER A 543 -15.95 26.90 50.06
N ASP A 544 -14.91 27.20 50.78
CA ASP A 544 -13.81 28.07 50.36
C ASP A 544 -12.51 27.28 50.36
N PHE A 545 -11.67 27.49 49.38
CA PHE A 545 -10.30 26.99 49.35
C PHE A 545 -9.37 27.91 48.59
N THR A 546 -8.08 27.89 48.92
CA THR A 546 -7.08 28.69 48.17
C THR A 546 -6.50 27.84 47.02
N LEU A 547 -6.15 28.53 45.95
CA LEU A 547 -5.47 27.84 44.83
C LEU A 547 -4.13 27.25 45.27
N SER A 548 -3.40 27.95 46.15
CA SER A 548 -2.12 27.51 46.71
C SER A 548 -2.26 26.19 47.47
N ASP A 549 -3.30 26.08 48.35
CA ASP A 549 -3.51 24.85 49.15
C ASP A 549 -3.82 23.64 48.23
N LEU A 550 -4.65 23.86 47.19
CA LEU A 550 -4.95 22.78 46.23
C LEU A 550 -3.75 22.43 45.36
N LEU A 551 -2.99 23.41 44.86
CA LEU A 551 -1.81 23.16 44.00
C LEU A 551 -0.65 22.50 44.79
N THR A 552 -0.56 22.71 46.11
CA THR A 552 0.42 22.00 46.97
C THR A 552 -0.03 20.60 47.38
N SER A 553 -1.35 20.30 47.30
CA SER A 553 -1.90 18.96 47.58
C SER A 553 -1.62 17.93 46.48
N GLY A 554 -1.19 18.38 45.30
CA GLY A 554 -0.83 17.50 44.20
C GLY A 554 -1.15 18.05 42.82
N THR A 555 -1.06 17.16 41.80
CA THR A 555 -1.43 17.48 40.43
C THR A 555 -2.51 16.51 39.95
N GLY A 556 -3.43 16.99 39.10
CA GLY A 556 -4.49 16.14 38.51
C GLY A 556 -5.85 16.83 38.51
N SER A 557 -6.89 16.01 38.42
CA SER A 557 -8.29 16.45 38.39
C SER A 557 -8.85 16.57 39.81
N PHE A 558 -9.50 17.68 40.12
CA PHE A 558 -10.17 17.87 41.40
C PHE A 558 -11.68 17.89 41.25
N THR A 559 -12.38 17.45 42.28
CA THR A 559 -13.84 17.53 42.39
C THR A 559 -14.23 17.95 43.80
N LEU A 560 -14.89 19.12 43.93
CA LEU A 560 -15.54 19.57 45.15
C LEU A 560 -17.06 19.36 45.01
N THR A 561 -17.62 18.45 45.78
CA THR A 561 -19.04 18.10 45.71
C THR A 561 -19.76 18.57 46.98
N HIS A 562 -20.84 19.30 46.78
CA HIS A 562 -21.88 19.54 47.81
C HIS A 562 -23.05 18.59 47.54
N ASP A 563 -23.33 17.70 48.47
CA ASP A 563 -24.46 16.77 48.45
C ASP A 563 -25.36 17.04 49.66
N GLY A 564 -26.24 18.04 49.52
CA GLY A 564 -26.96 18.62 50.62
C GLY A 564 -25.99 19.28 51.63
N ASP A 565 -26.02 18.84 52.87
CA ASP A 565 -25.14 19.34 53.95
C ASP A 565 -23.77 18.60 53.98
N LYS A 566 -23.57 17.57 53.14
CA LYS A 566 -22.33 16.84 53.06
C LYS A 566 -21.43 17.46 52.00
N VAL A 567 -20.19 17.73 52.39
CA VAL A 567 -19.15 18.27 51.46
C VAL A 567 -18.02 17.26 51.35
N THR A 568 -17.60 17.00 50.13
CA THR A 568 -16.43 16.17 49.82
C THR A 568 -15.54 16.86 48.81
N PHE A 569 -14.22 16.84 49.02
CA PHE A 569 -13.24 17.42 48.11
C PHE A 569 -12.17 16.40 47.79
N THR A 570 -12.00 16.03 46.54
CA THR A 570 -11.05 15.02 46.09
C THR A 570 -10.10 15.56 45.02
N LEU A 571 -8.85 15.07 45.02
CA LEU A 571 -7.85 15.26 43.97
C LEU A 571 -7.39 13.84 43.54
N GLU A 572 -7.56 13.49 42.28
CA GLU A 572 -7.25 12.14 41.75
C GLU A 572 -7.82 11.01 42.65
N ASN A 573 -9.06 11.17 43.11
CA ASN A 573 -9.76 10.26 44.05
C ASN A 573 -9.21 10.21 45.49
N THR A 574 -8.23 11.02 45.84
CA THR A 574 -7.73 11.17 47.22
C THR A 574 -8.53 12.28 47.92
N ASP A 575 -9.04 11.99 49.10
CA ASP A 575 -9.77 12.97 49.92
C ASP A 575 -8.82 14.07 50.42
N ILE A 576 -9.12 15.31 50.02
CA ILE A 576 -8.40 16.53 50.41
C ILE A 576 -9.34 17.54 51.10
N SER A 577 -10.47 17.06 51.62
CA SER A 577 -11.45 17.94 52.27
C SER A 577 -10.87 18.77 53.45
N GLY A 578 -9.72 18.38 53.97
CA GLY A 578 -8.99 19.09 55.02
C GLY A 578 -8.45 20.48 54.60
N ILE A 579 -8.43 20.84 53.32
CA ILE A 579 -8.01 22.17 52.84
C ILE A 579 -9.17 23.16 52.71
N LEU A 580 -10.41 22.74 52.94
CA LEU A 580 -11.59 23.61 52.93
C LEU A 580 -11.58 24.52 54.18
N LYS A 581 -11.98 25.77 53.98
CA LYS A 581 -12.04 26.83 55.03
C LYS A 581 -13.46 27.19 55.31
#